data_bf42747b96bb9adba197b0e294e29a14
#
_entry.id   bf42747b96bb9adba197b0e294e29a14
#
_cell.length_a   1.000
_cell.length_b   1.000
_cell.length_c   1.000
_cell.angle_alpha   90.00
_cell.angle_beta   90.00
_cell.angle_gamma   90.00
#
_symmetry.space_group_name_H-M   'P 1'
#
loop_
_entity.id
_entity.type
_entity.pdbx_description
1 polymer ?
#
loop_
_entity_poly.entity_id
_entity_poly.type
_entity_poly.pdbx_seq_one_letter_code
_entity_poly.pdbx_strand_id
1 'polypeptide(L)'
;MPRHHVISKKKGTEMAMKENVLHLKSPGNWINDPNGFIYYNGEYHLFFQYFPYAPRWGLMHWGHAVSRDLVNWKHLGVALFPAKAYERNGIFSGSALELDGKLCLYYSAVRYLEEEEEDIHHTKEGMAETSQAMIDSADGIHFDNWKDKRQIIPVIRDPEKGDAEDTRDPKVWKEKGEYFMILGSTYHRTCGQVLFYRSRDGRNWEYDSRYSSPEFGWMLECPDLFPLGDRHVFLGSPMGIMEDGLEYSAQAKCWLAKWSPKSPGNSGMELLREGQYVDYGLDLYAPQTNLDREGRRVMIAWMRMPRAVMPEEQPENEGEESAGEIPWNGMMCLPRVVEADDNHIFFRVHPETEKHFAPAAVPEGEGKRFTTKHFQKGIFRTKALL
;
A
#
# COMPACT_ATOMS: atom_id res chain seq x y z
N MET A 1 1.50 -65.05 -33.57
CA MET A 1 2.43 -64.18 -32.81
C MET A 1 2.03 -62.72 -33.02
N PRO A 2 1.43 -62.02 -32.06
CA PRO A 2 1.16 -60.61 -32.22
C PRO A 2 2.34 -59.82 -31.69
N ARG A 3 2.74 -58.77 -32.42
CA ARG A 3 3.82 -57.83 -32.07
C ARG A 3 3.32 -56.91 -31.03
N HIS A 4 3.98 -56.83 -29.87
CA HIS A 4 3.77 -55.81 -28.85
C HIS A 4 4.35 -54.49 -29.35
N HIS A 5 3.49 -53.48 -29.51
CA HIS A 5 3.89 -52.09 -29.64
C HIS A 5 4.17 -51.54 -28.23
N VAL A 6 5.43 -51.27 -27.96
CA VAL A 6 5.86 -50.52 -26.77
C VAL A 6 5.56 -49.03 -27.03
N ILE A 7 4.52 -48.52 -26.40
CA ILE A 7 4.24 -47.09 -26.37
C ILE A 7 5.20 -46.48 -25.34
N SER A 8 6.22 -45.80 -25.86
CA SER A 8 7.10 -44.94 -25.05
C SER A 8 6.26 -43.84 -24.43
N LYS A 9 6.01 -43.89 -23.12
CA LYS A 9 5.50 -42.76 -22.34
C LYS A 9 6.57 -41.68 -22.35
N LYS A 10 6.42 -40.64 -23.19
CA LYS A 10 7.11 -39.37 -23.00
C LYS A 10 6.69 -38.84 -21.64
N LYS A 11 7.63 -38.77 -20.70
CA LYS A 11 7.49 -38.00 -19.45
C LYS A 11 7.14 -36.56 -19.85
N GLY A 12 5.88 -36.18 -19.68
CA GLY A 12 5.48 -34.78 -19.68
C GLY A 12 6.23 -34.11 -18.56
N THR A 13 7.04 -33.14 -18.89
CA THR A 13 7.65 -32.24 -17.88
C THR A 13 6.50 -31.48 -17.25
N GLU A 14 6.13 -31.84 -16.04
CA GLU A 14 5.22 -31.09 -15.21
C GLU A 14 5.74 -29.63 -15.14
N MET A 15 4.92 -28.75 -15.67
CA MET A 15 5.16 -27.32 -15.57
C MET A 15 4.70 -26.88 -14.18
N ALA A 16 5.60 -26.91 -13.21
CA ALA A 16 5.40 -26.12 -12.00
C ALA A 16 5.04 -24.69 -12.43
N MET A 17 3.86 -24.20 -12.02
CA MET A 17 3.51 -22.79 -12.21
C MET A 17 4.65 -21.98 -11.58
N LYS A 18 5.38 -21.23 -12.42
CA LYS A 18 6.42 -20.36 -11.89
C LYS A 18 5.75 -19.39 -10.93
N GLU A 19 6.24 -19.36 -9.69
CA GLU A 19 5.86 -18.34 -8.72
C GLU A 19 5.92 -16.95 -9.36
N ASN A 20 4.99 -16.08 -8.95
CA ASN A 20 5.02 -14.68 -9.33
C ASN A 20 6.29 -14.05 -8.74
N VAL A 21 7.34 -13.97 -9.54
CA VAL A 21 8.68 -13.56 -9.09
C VAL A 21 8.88 -12.05 -9.02
N LEU A 22 7.92 -11.25 -9.48
CA LEU A 22 8.08 -9.80 -9.58
C LEU A 22 7.24 -9.02 -8.57
N HIS A 23 6.08 -9.55 -8.19
CA HIS A 23 5.17 -8.89 -7.27
C HIS A 23 5.30 -9.49 -5.89
N LEU A 24 5.38 -8.63 -4.86
CA LEU A 24 5.15 -9.09 -3.51
C LEU A 24 3.68 -9.49 -3.39
N LYS A 25 3.42 -10.76 -3.21
CA LYS A 25 2.09 -11.31 -2.93
C LYS A 25 1.95 -11.65 -1.45
N SER A 26 0.73 -11.85 -1.00
CA SER A 26 0.49 -12.40 0.34
C SER A 26 1.22 -13.74 0.52
N PRO A 27 1.81 -13.97 1.69
CA PRO A 27 2.37 -15.29 2.03
C PRO A 27 1.27 -16.36 2.25
N GLY A 28 0.02 -15.94 2.21
CA GLY A 28 -1.22 -16.65 2.45
C GLY A 28 -2.25 -15.68 3.00
N ASN A 29 -3.53 -15.97 2.83
CA ASN A 29 -4.62 -15.13 3.30
C ASN A 29 -4.68 -13.74 2.62
N TRP A 30 -4.98 -12.65 3.33
CA TRP A 30 -5.27 -11.35 2.75
C TRP A 30 -4.17 -10.32 2.98
N ILE A 31 -3.82 -9.57 1.93
CA ILE A 31 -3.09 -8.29 2.06
C ILE A 31 -3.80 -7.20 1.28
N ASN A 32 -3.70 -5.96 1.79
CA ASN A 32 -4.08 -4.75 1.06
C ASN A 32 -2.96 -3.69 1.12
N ASP A 33 -3.19 -2.52 1.64
CA ASP A 33 -2.30 -1.35 1.55
C ASP A 33 -0.84 -1.64 1.90
N PRO A 34 0.12 -1.14 1.10
CA PRO A 34 1.50 -1.04 1.54
C PRO A 34 1.61 -0.05 2.70
N ASN A 35 2.43 -0.38 3.69
CA ASN A 35 2.64 0.44 4.87
C ASN A 35 4.13 0.55 5.17
N GLY A 36 4.52 1.65 5.77
CA GLY A 36 5.87 1.79 6.31
C GLY A 36 7.00 1.48 5.34
N PHE A 37 6.80 1.71 4.02
CA PHE A 37 7.85 1.51 3.03
C PHE A 37 9.03 2.44 3.31
N ILE A 38 10.23 1.86 3.50
CA ILE A 38 11.44 2.62 3.82
C ILE A 38 12.71 1.81 3.51
N TYR A 39 13.80 2.51 3.12
CA TYR A 39 15.13 1.94 3.11
C TYR A 39 15.79 2.20 4.46
N TYR A 40 16.13 1.14 5.18
CA TYR A 40 16.69 1.21 6.53
C TYR A 40 17.68 0.07 6.77
N ASN A 41 18.81 0.37 7.39
CA ASN A 41 19.87 -0.61 7.70
C ASN A 41 20.31 -1.50 6.51
N GLY A 42 20.32 -0.93 5.29
CA GLY A 42 20.82 -1.63 4.10
C GLY A 42 19.80 -2.49 3.37
N GLU A 43 18.56 -2.52 3.81
CA GLU A 43 17.45 -3.25 3.19
C GLU A 43 16.22 -2.34 3.00
N TYR A 44 15.41 -2.63 2.02
CA TYR A 44 14.08 -2.06 1.88
C TYR A 44 13.13 -2.84 2.79
N HIS A 45 12.43 -2.14 3.65
CA HIS A 45 11.36 -2.68 4.47
C HIS A 45 10.03 -2.29 3.84
N LEU A 46 9.14 -3.25 3.72
CA LEU A 46 7.75 -3.03 3.32
C LEU A 46 6.86 -3.75 4.31
N PHE A 47 6.09 -2.98 5.03
CA PHE A 47 4.99 -3.49 5.82
C PHE A 47 3.72 -3.44 4.96
N PHE A 48 2.70 -4.15 5.35
CA PHE A 48 1.43 -4.17 4.62
C PHE A 48 0.29 -4.59 5.54
N GLN A 49 -0.89 -4.09 5.23
CA GLN A 49 -2.12 -4.57 5.86
C GLN A 49 -2.23 -6.08 5.64
N TYR A 50 -2.42 -6.82 6.72
CA TYR A 50 -2.43 -8.28 6.68
C TYR A 50 -3.52 -8.84 7.58
N PHE A 51 -4.40 -9.67 7.01
CA PHE A 51 -5.31 -10.51 7.80
C PHE A 51 -4.85 -11.96 7.71
N PRO A 52 -4.24 -12.51 8.77
CA PRO A 52 -3.57 -13.81 8.72
C PRO A 52 -4.50 -15.02 8.82
N TYR A 53 -5.81 -14.83 8.90
CA TYR A 53 -6.75 -15.92 9.22
C TYR A 53 -7.65 -16.32 8.05
N ALA A 54 -7.81 -15.49 7.01
CA ALA A 54 -8.62 -15.78 5.84
C ALA A 54 -8.18 -14.95 4.63
N PRO A 55 -8.46 -15.39 3.37
CA PRO A 55 -8.14 -14.63 2.16
C PRO A 55 -9.19 -13.53 1.88
N ARG A 56 -9.66 -12.87 2.92
CA ARG A 56 -10.60 -11.74 2.91
C ARG A 56 -10.17 -10.70 3.94
N TRP A 57 -10.74 -9.51 3.84
CA TRP A 57 -10.52 -8.45 4.83
C TRP A 57 -11.05 -8.85 6.22
N GLY A 58 -10.42 -8.36 7.28
CA GLY A 58 -10.81 -8.60 8.66
C GLY A 58 -10.04 -7.71 9.63
N LEU A 59 -9.89 -8.12 10.89
CA LEU A 59 -9.12 -7.38 11.91
C LEU A 59 -7.65 -7.32 11.53
N MET A 60 -7.24 -6.16 11.01
CA MET A 60 -5.92 -5.99 10.39
C MET A 60 -4.76 -6.07 11.35
N HIS A 61 -3.70 -6.69 10.87
CA HIS A 61 -2.35 -6.71 11.39
C HIS A 61 -1.43 -6.03 10.39
N TRP A 62 -0.18 -5.83 10.71
CA TRP A 62 0.84 -5.54 9.71
C TRP A 62 1.74 -6.74 9.49
N GLY A 63 1.77 -7.25 8.27
CA GLY A 63 2.81 -8.14 7.78
C GLY A 63 4.07 -7.34 7.47
N HIS A 64 5.20 -8.03 7.34
CA HIS A 64 6.51 -7.43 7.07
C HIS A 64 7.28 -8.26 6.05
N ALA A 65 7.86 -7.58 5.08
CA ALA A 65 8.81 -8.16 4.14
C ALA A 65 10.02 -7.23 3.96
N VAL A 66 11.18 -7.82 3.66
CA VAL A 66 12.41 -7.09 3.36
C VAL A 66 12.98 -7.49 2.01
N SER A 67 13.68 -6.56 1.37
CA SER A 67 14.34 -6.76 0.08
C SER A 67 15.61 -5.92 -0.03
N ARG A 68 16.59 -6.40 -0.78
CA ARG A 68 17.79 -5.62 -1.14
C ARG A 68 17.71 -4.97 -2.50
N ASP A 69 16.73 -5.37 -3.32
CA ASP A 69 16.62 -5.00 -4.73
C ASP A 69 15.20 -4.63 -5.17
N LEU A 70 14.23 -4.56 -4.24
CA LEU A 70 12.82 -4.26 -4.51
C LEU A 70 12.08 -5.31 -5.36
N VAL A 71 12.72 -6.44 -5.68
CA VAL A 71 12.15 -7.53 -6.48
C VAL A 71 12.09 -8.82 -5.68
N ASN A 72 13.21 -9.19 -5.06
CA ASN A 72 13.30 -10.40 -4.26
C ASN A 72 12.94 -10.06 -2.81
N TRP A 73 11.73 -10.39 -2.40
CA TRP A 73 11.19 -10.10 -1.08
C TRP A 73 11.23 -11.34 -0.18
N LYS A 74 11.69 -11.14 1.04
CA LYS A 74 11.64 -12.14 2.10
C LYS A 74 10.59 -11.74 3.12
N HIS A 75 9.55 -12.55 3.28
CA HIS A 75 8.56 -12.39 4.34
C HIS A 75 9.15 -12.68 5.71
N LEU A 76 8.85 -11.84 6.68
CA LEU A 76 9.28 -11.95 8.07
C LEU A 76 8.11 -12.30 9.02
N GLY A 77 6.89 -12.43 8.48
CA GLY A 77 5.68 -12.71 9.26
C GLY A 77 4.98 -11.44 9.73
N VAL A 78 4.26 -11.53 10.84
CA VAL A 78 3.52 -10.43 11.45
C VAL A 78 4.46 -9.57 12.29
N ALA A 79 4.56 -8.27 11.97
CA ALA A 79 5.31 -7.30 12.76
C ALA A 79 4.43 -6.61 13.82
N LEU A 80 3.22 -6.20 13.44
CA LEU A 80 2.28 -5.54 14.36
C LEU A 80 0.97 -6.31 14.44
N PHE A 81 0.48 -6.46 15.66
CA PHE A 81 -0.82 -7.06 15.96
C PHE A 81 -1.53 -6.25 17.06
N PRO A 82 -2.86 -6.24 17.13
CA PRO A 82 -3.58 -5.56 18.19
C PRO A 82 -3.17 -6.03 19.58
N ALA A 83 -2.65 -5.12 20.42
CA ALA A 83 -2.14 -5.42 21.76
C ALA A 83 -2.61 -4.41 22.82
N LYS A 84 -3.29 -3.33 22.41
CA LYS A 84 -3.76 -2.26 23.28
C LYS A 84 -5.27 -2.06 23.12
N ALA A 85 -5.93 -1.55 24.16
CA ALA A 85 -7.38 -1.34 24.14
C ALA A 85 -7.83 -0.37 23.03
N TYR A 86 -7.01 0.60 22.65
CA TYR A 86 -7.33 1.58 21.62
C TYR A 86 -7.19 1.05 20.18
N GLU A 87 -6.65 -0.15 20.00
CA GLU A 87 -6.44 -0.80 18.70
C GLU A 87 -6.99 -2.23 18.64
N ARG A 88 -7.89 -2.58 19.58
CA ARG A 88 -8.36 -3.98 19.73
C ARG A 88 -8.96 -4.58 18.45
N ASN A 89 -9.48 -3.74 17.56
CA ASN A 89 -10.18 -4.16 16.35
C ASN A 89 -9.34 -3.94 15.07
N GLY A 90 -8.05 -3.63 15.21
CA GLY A 90 -7.16 -3.60 14.05
C GLY A 90 -6.11 -2.50 14.09
N ILE A 91 -5.08 -2.72 13.29
CA ILE A 91 -4.00 -1.79 13.01
C ILE A 91 -4.10 -1.42 11.54
N PHE A 92 -4.61 -0.21 11.27
CA PHE A 92 -4.82 0.28 9.92
C PHE A 92 -3.55 0.93 9.36
N SER A 93 -3.64 1.43 8.14
CA SER A 93 -2.52 1.90 7.36
C SER A 93 -1.72 3.03 8.02
N GLY A 94 -0.52 3.21 7.53
CA GLY A 94 0.40 4.21 8.04
C GLY A 94 1.78 4.13 7.40
N SER A 95 2.75 4.85 7.96
CA SER A 95 4.07 5.06 7.36
C SER A 95 5.23 4.78 8.31
N ALA A 96 6.45 4.86 7.80
CA ALA A 96 7.69 4.72 8.57
C ALA A 96 8.57 5.95 8.44
N LEU A 97 9.36 6.19 9.49
CA LEU A 97 10.40 7.20 9.52
C LEU A 97 11.56 6.70 10.37
N GLU A 98 12.79 6.96 9.94
CA GLU A 98 13.95 6.80 10.81
C GLU A 98 14.05 8.00 11.77
N LEU A 99 14.09 7.71 13.06
CA LEU A 99 14.15 8.70 14.12
C LEU A 99 15.14 8.25 15.20
N ASP A 100 16.18 9.05 15.44
CA ASP A 100 17.25 8.78 16.42
C ASP A 100 17.90 7.39 16.21
N GLY A 101 18.11 6.97 14.94
CA GLY A 101 18.71 5.69 14.57
C GLY A 101 17.80 4.48 14.79
N LYS A 102 16.51 4.69 15.00
CA LYS A 102 15.48 3.65 15.11
C LYS A 102 14.48 3.74 13.97
N LEU A 103 13.96 2.61 13.57
CA LEU A 103 12.81 2.56 12.68
C LEU A 103 11.53 2.79 13.48
N CYS A 104 10.84 3.89 13.21
CA CYS A 104 9.57 4.24 13.82
C CYS A 104 8.43 3.99 12.82
N LEU A 105 7.41 3.25 13.25
CA LEU A 105 6.18 3.02 12.51
C LEU A 105 5.05 3.85 13.13
N TYR A 106 4.30 4.54 12.27
CA TYR A 106 3.13 5.33 12.63
C TYR A 106 1.92 4.73 11.92
N TYR A 107 0.85 4.48 12.65
CA TYR A 107 -0.31 3.74 12.15
C TYR A 107 -1.62 4.21 12.76
N SER A 108 -2.73 3.88 12.13
CA SER A 108 -4.05 4.13 12.69
C SER A 108 -4.51 2.94 13.52
N ALA A 109 -4.90 3.23 14.74
CA ALA A 109 -5.41 2.27 15.71
C ALA A 109 -6.94 2.30 15.70
N VAL A 110 -7.58 1.14 15.55
CA VAL A 110 -9.03 1.02 15.39
C VAL A 110 -9.68 0.32 16.56
N ARG A 111 -10.76 0.93 17.06
CA ARG A 111 -11.62 0.36 18.09
C ARG A 111 -13.08 0.43 17.66
N TYR A 112 -13.75 -0.71 17.62
CA TYR A 112 -15.19 -0.76 17.45
C TYR A 112 -15.90 -0.47 18.76
N LEU A 113 -16.90 0.38 18.70
CA LEU A 113 -17.83 0.65 19.80
C LEU A 113 -18.91 -0.42 19.85
N GLU A 114 -19.30 -0.92 18.66
CA GLU A 114 -20.23 -2.02 18.49
C GLU A 114 -19.83 -2.85 17.26
N GLU A 115 -19.71 -4.15 17.45
CA GLU A 115 -19.37 -5.11 16.39
C GLU A 115 -20.65 -5.59 15.68
N GLU A 116 -20.52 -5.99 14.39
CA GLU A 116 -21.61 -6.68 13.70
C GLU A 116 -21.87 -8.05 14.35
N GLU A 117 -23.15 -8.41 14.47
CA GLU A 117 -23.55 -9.66 15.14
C GLU A 117 -23.10 -10.91 14.36
N GLU A 118 -23.09 -10.83 13.02
CA GLU A 118 -22.77 -11.96 12.15
C GLU A 118 -21.27 -12.04 11.82
N ASP A 119 -20.53 -10.93 11.89
CA ASP A 119 -19.10 -10.89 11.60
C ASP A 119 -18.36 -9.89 12.50
N ILE A 120 -17.71 -10.38 13.54
CA ILE A 120 -16.92 -9.58 14.50
C ILE A 120 -15.74 -8.81 13.86
N HIS A 121 -15.44 -9.07 12.58
CA HIS A 121 -14.42 -8.34 11.84
C HIS A 121 -14.92 -7.00 11.30
N HIS A 122 -16.21 -6.75 11.39
CA HIS A 122 -16.86 -5.52 10.96
C HIS A 122 -17.51 -4.79 12.14
N THR A 123 -17.59 -3.47 12.02
CA THR A 123 -18.33 -2.60 12.94
C THR A 123 -19.67 -2.25 12.36
N LYS A 124 -20.66 -2.01 13.19
CA LYS A 124 -21.88 -1.32 12.74
C LYS A 124 -21.52 0.08 12.26
N GLU A 125 -22.27 0.56 11.27
CA GLU A 125 -22.02 1.88 10.67
C GLU A 125 -22.00 3.00 11.73
N GLY A 126 -20.97 3.83 11.70
CA GLY A 126 -20.76 4.91 12.67
C GLY A 126 -20.33 4.45 14.08
N MET A 127 -20.03 3.17 14.26
CA MET A 127 -19.70 2.58 15.55
C MET A 127 -18.22 2.19 15.67
N ALA A 128 -17.33 2.90 14.99
CA ALA A 128 -15.90 2.78 15.15
C ALA A 128 -15.26 4.10 15.62
N GLU A 129 -14.06 3.98 16.17
CA GLU A 129 -13.19 5.10 16.50
C GLU A 129 -11.80 4.83 15.99
N THR A 130 -11.17 5.85 15.42
CA THR A 130 -9.77 5.82 15.00
C THR A 130 -8.93 6.79 15.82
N SER A 131 -7.71 6.38 16.12
CA SER A 131 -6.69 7.21 16.75
C SER A 131 -5.35 6.88 16.12
N GLN A 132 -4.32 7.71 16.33
CA GLN A 132 -3.03 7.43 15.75
C GLN A 132 -2.06 6.95 16.83
N ALA A 133 -1.26 5.96 16.46
CA ALA A 133 -0.28 5.35 17.35
C ALA A 133 1.07 5.20 16.68
N MET A 134 2.09 4.91 17.47
CA MET A 134 3.42 4.60 16.98
C MET A 134 4.10 3.50 17.80
N ILE A 135 5.11 2.88 17.19
CA ILE A 135 6.04 1.95 17.79
C ILE A 135 7.42 2.16 17.18
N ASP A 136 8.48 1.88 17.91
CA ASP A 136 9.85 1.92 17.38
C ASP A 136 10.59 0.60 17.54
N SER A 137 11.59 0.36 16.67
CA SER A 137 12.48 -0.78 16.70
C SER A 137 13.91 -0.34 16.43
N ALA A 138 14.87 -0.87 17.19
CA ALA A 138 16.28 -0.55 17.01
C ALA A 138 16.90 -1.24 15.78
N ASP A 139 16.38 -2.37 15.39
CA ASP A 139 16.88 -3.16 14.25
C ASP A 139 15.95 -3.15 13.03
N GLY A 140 14.73 -2.62 13.18
CA GLY A 140 13.73 -2.58 12.14
C GLY A 140 13.00 -3.91 11.94
N ILE A 141 13.31 -4.93 12.73
CA ILE A 141 12.78 -6.31 12.61
C ILE A 141 11.91 -6.68 13.80
N HIS A 142 12.40 -6.38 15.01
CA HIS A 142 11.73 -6.76 16.24
C HIS A 142 10.98 -5.57 16.85
N PHE A 143 9.67 -5.73 17.04
CA PHE A 143 8.76 -4.75 17.61
C PHE A 143 8.07 -5.34 18.85
N ASP A 144 8.30 -4.76 20.04
CA ASP A 144 7.60 -5.19 21.25
C ASP A 144 6.21 -4.56 21.32
N ASN A 145 5.24 -5.25 20.72
CA ASN A 145 3.84 -4.79 20.62
C ASN A 145 3.20 -4.55 22.02
N TRP A 146 3.71 -5.18 23.04
CA TRP A 146 3.16 -5.05 24.40
C TRP A 146 3.72 -3.86 25.18
N LYS A 147 4.99 -3.47 24.96
CA LYS A 147 5.65 -2.44 25.75
C LYS A 147 5.74 -1.10 24.98
N ASP A 148 6.15 -1.16 23.70
CA ASP A 148 6.66 0.01 23.00
C ASP A 148 5.60 0.78 22.23
N LYS A 149 4.39 0.23 22.09
CA LYS A 149 3.25 0.93 21.48
C LYS A 149 2.72 2.05 22.32
N ARG A 150 2.46 3.19 21.69
CA ARG A 150 1.85 4.37 22.33
C ARG A 150 0.90 5.09 21.38
N GLN A 151 -0.23 5.51 21.91
CA GLN A 151 -1.15 6.40 21.22
C GLN A 151 -0.54 7.82 21.23
N ILE A 152 -0.45 8.45 20.05
CA ILE A 152 0.18 9.75 19.85
C ILE A 152 -0.83 10.85 19.50
N ILE A 153 -1.93 10.48 18.85
CA ILE A 153 -3.06 11.37 18.59
C ILE A 153 -4.33 10.61 19.02
N PRO A 154 -5.05 11.11 20.03
CA PRO A 154 -6.30 10.47 20.45
C PRO A 154 -7.40 10.63 19.40
N VAL A 155 -8.51 9.95 19.60
CA VAL A 155 -9.72 10.11 18.78
C VAL A 155 -10.11 11.58 18.66
N ILE A 156 -10.28 12.05 17.42
CA ILE A 156 -10.64 13.45 17.16
C ILE A 156 -12.15 13.59 17.34
N ARG A 157 -12.56 14.35 18.37
CA ARG A 157 -13.97 14.56 18.69
C ARG A 157 -14.49 15.94 18.28
N ASP A 158 -13.61 16.80 17.78
CA ASP A 158 -13.96 18.10 17.25
C ASP A 158 -14.28 17.97 15.76
N PRO A 159 -15.55 18.04 15.32
CA PRO A 159 -15.94 17.81 13.93
C PRO A 159 -15.42 18.89 12.97
N GLU A 160 -14.97 20.03 13.51
CA GLU A 160 -14.32 21.07 12.71
C GLU A 160 -12.87 20.74 12.37
N LYS A 161 -12.26 19.78 13.07
CA LYS A 161 -10.90 19.32 12.80
C LYS A 161 -10.88 18.02 12.02
N GLY A 162 -11.71 17.04 12.38
CA GLY A 162 -11.72 15.73 11.74
C GLY A 162 -12.89 14.87 12.19
N ASP A 163 -12.97 13.67 11.68
CA ASP A 163 -13.99 12.69 12.00
C ASP A 163 -13.46 11.65 13.00
N ALA A 164 -14.29 11.18 13.92
CA ALA A 164 -13.89 10.25 14.96
C ALA A 164 -13.64 8.82 14.43
N GLU A 165 -14.35 8.44 13.38
CA GLU A 165 -14.24 7.15 12.71
C GLU A 165 -13.33 7.24 11.48
N ASP A 166 -13.53 8.26 10.65
CA ASP A 166 -12.90 8.40 9.34
C ASP A 166 -11.71 9.39 9.36
N THR A 167 -10.75 9.18 10.28
CA THR A 167 -9.47 9.90 10.30
C THR A 167 -8.32 8.92 10.46
N ARG A 168 -7.53 8.67 9.40
CA ARG A 168 -6.56 7.58 9.35
C ARG A 168 -5.37 7.83 8.42
N ASP A 169 -4.48 6.83 8.34
CA ASP A 169 -3.38 6.69 7.40
C ASP A 169 -2.28 7.75 7.59
N PRO A 170 -1.61 7.80 8.76
CA PRO A 170 -0.58 8.79 9.04
C PRO A 170 0.62 8.65 8.10
N LYS A 171 0.90 9.71 7.34
CA LYS A 171 2.13 9.88 6.59
C LYS A 171 3.02 10.89 7.27
N VAL A 172 4.23 10.47 7.64
CA VAL A 172 5.19 11.28 8.40
C VAL A 172 6.43 11.56 7.57
N TRP A 173 6.94 12.80 7.65
CA TRP A 173 8.22 13.19 7.06
C TRP A 173 8.90 14.28 7.89
N LYS A 174 10.19 14.51 7.61
CA LYS A 174 10.96 15.60 8.18
C LYS A 174 11.29 16.61 7.10
N GLU A 175 11.06 17.87 7.37
CA GLU A 175 11.42 18.98 6.47
C GLU A 175 11.82 20.21 7.28
N LYS A 176 12.91 20.88 6.82
CA LYS A 176 13.42 22.11 7.46
C LYS A 176 13.63 22.03 8.98
N GLY A 177 13.97 20.82 9.46
CA GLY A 177 14.27 20.60 10.88
C GLY A 177 13.07 20.28 11.76
N GLU A 178 11.84 20.30 11.22
CA GLU A 178 10.60 19.92 11.91
C GLU A 178 10.04 18.64 11.30
N TYR A 179 9.18 17.97 12.07
CA TYR A 179 8.45 16.78 11.63
C TYR A 179 7.01 17.17 11.33
N PHE A 180 6.49 16.61 10.25
CA PHE A 180 5.12 16.80 9.81
C PHE A 180 4.43 15.46 9.66
N MET A 181 3.13 15.45 9.90
CA MET A 181 2.25 14.32 9.64
C MET A 181 1.01 14.83 8.94
N ILE A 182 0.56 14.08 7.94
CA ILE A 182 -0.78 14.24 7.37
C ILE A 182 -1.60 12.99 7.65
N LEU A 183 -2.90 13.21 7.86
CA LEU A 183 -3.92 12.18 8.01
C LEU A 183 -4.97 12.37 6.92
N GLY A 184 -5.44 11.28 6.34
CA GLY A 184 -6.66 11.28 5.56
C GLY A 184 -7.87 11.42 6.46
N SER A 185 -8.88 12.14 6.01
CA SER A 185 -10.09 12.38 6.80
C SER A 185 -11.26 12.83 5.91
N THR A 186 -12.39 13.06 6.54
CA THR A 186 -13.58 13.66 5.94
C THR A 186 -14.02 14.88 6.74
N TYR A 187 -14.58 15.87 6.07
CA TYR A 187 -15.24 17.01 6.67
C TYR A 187 -16.74 16.81 6.62
N HIS A 188 -17.34 16.62 7.79
CA HIS A 188 -18.77 16.34 7.96
C HIS A 188 -19.30 15.19 7.06
N ARG A 189 -18.47 14.21 6.74
CA ARG A 189 -18.76 13.07 5.84
C ARG A 189 -19.30 13.47 4.45
N THR A 190 -18.89 14.66 3.98
CA THR A 190 -19.32 15.21 2.69
C THR A 190 -18.15 15.58 1.77
N CYS A 191 -17.00 15.89 2.32
CA CYS A 191 -15.84 16.30 1.54
C CYS A 191 -14.55 15.74 2.15
N GLY A 192 -13.78 15.03 1.35
CA GLY A 192 -12.47 14.54 1.73
C GLY A 192 -11.52 15.67 2.10
N GLN A 193 -10.70 15.43 3.12
CA GLN A 193 -9.73 16.38 3.60
C GLN A 193 -8.45 15.70 4.08
N VAL A 194 -7.39 16.48 4.22
CA VAL A 194 -6.17 16.10 4.95
C VAL A 194 -5.99 16.99 6.16
N LEU A 195 -5.60 16.39 7.27
CA LEU A 195 -5.25 17.08 8.49
C LEU A 195 -3.74 17.16 8.60
N PHE A 196 -3.21 18.33 8.96
CA PHE A 196 -1.79 18.56 9.17
C PHE A 196 -1.49 18.62 10.66
N TYR A 197 -0.44 17.92 11.06
CA TYR A 197 0.15 17.95 12.39
C TYR A 197 1.62 18.28 12.30
N ARG A 198 2.14 18.92 13.34
CA ARG A 198 3.56 19.26 13.50
C ARG A 198 4.14 18.63 14.76
N SER A 199 5.44 18.37 14.72
CA SER A 199 6.18 17.89 15.87
C SER A 199 7.64 18.37 15.81
N ARG A 200 8.23 18.60 17.00
CA ARG A 200 9.66 18.90 17.12
C ARG A 200 10.51 17.65 17.29
N ASP A 201 9.91 16.58 17.74
CA ASP A 201 10.60 15.35 18.14
C ASP A 201 10.11 14.09 17.41
N GLY A 202 9.10 14.22 16.51
CA GLY A 202 8.48 13.10 15.81
C GLY A 202 7.63 12.18 16.72
N ARG A 203 7.43 12.55 17.98
CA ARG A 203 6.74 11.76 19.01
C ARG A 203 5.52 12.43 19.58
N ASN A 204 5.62 13.74 19.82
CA ASN A 204 4.56 14.57 20.36
C ASN A 204 4.01 15.45 19.23
N TRP A 205 2.73 15.34 18.94
CA TRP A 205 2.10 15.93 17.76
C TRP A 205 1.07 16.97 18.16
N GLU A 206 1.11 18.10 17.48
CA GLU A 206 0.14 19.19 17.63
C GLU A 206 -0.61 19.39 16.33
N TYR A 207 -1.94 19.52 16.42
CA TYR A 207 -2.77 19.85 15.27
C TYR A 207 -2.36 21.22 14.73
N ASP A 208 -2.14 21.30 13.43
CA ASP A 208 -1.77 22.54 12.75
C ASP A 208 -2.91 23.12 11.93
N SER A 209 -3.42 22.35 10.98
CA SER A 209 -4.38 22.86 9.99
C SER A 209 -5.04 21.72 9.24
N ARG A 210 -5.93 22.07 8.31
CA ARG A 210 -6.54 21.13 7.36
C ARG A 210 -6.57 21.73 5.95
N TYR A 211 -6.68 20.85 4.96
CA TYR A 211 -6.93 21.19 3.57
C TYR A 211 -7.98 20.25 3.00
N SER A 212 -9.00 20.77 2.33
CA SER A 212 -10.05 20.00 1.68
C SER A 212 -10.18 20.41 0.21
N SER A 213 -10.61 19.47 -0.61
CA SER A 213 -10.87 19.70 -2.03
C SER A 213 -12.04 18.84 -2.48
N PRO A 214 -12.92 19.35 -3.37
CA PRO A 214 -13.96 18.52 -4.00
C PRO A 214 -13.42 17.31 -4.74
N GLU A 215 -12.16 17.35 -5.20
CA GLU A 215 -11.49 16.23 -5.86
C GLU A 215 -11.15 15.08 -4.92
N PHE A 216 -11.28 15.26 -3.59
CA PHE A 216 -10.98 14.25 -2.60
C PHE A 216 -12.16 13.32 -2.29
N GLY A 217 -13.27 13.44 -3.06
CA GLY A 217 -14.49 12.67 -2.81
C GLY A 217 -15.14 13.05 -1.48
N TRP A 218 -15.87 12.11 -0.86
CA TRP A 218 -16.44 12.34 0.46
C TRP A 218 -15.45 12.06 1.59
N MET A 219 -14.44 11.23 1.34
CA MET A 219 -13.36 10.85 2.26
C MET A 219 -12.08 10.66 1.45
N LEU A 220 -10.92 11.03 2.01
CA LEU A 220 -9.61 10.77 1.43
C LEU A 220 -8.83 9.79 2.31
N GLU A 221 -8.38 8.69 1.71
CA GLU A 221 -7.50 7.70 2.33
C GLU A 221 -6.05 7.82 1.83
N CYS A 222 -5.12 7.24 2.59
CA CYS A 222 -3.73 7.04 2.21
C CYS A 222 -3.04 8.30 1.64
N PRO A 223 -3.11 9.47 2.31
CA PRO A 223 -2.45 10.68 1.82
C PRO A 223 -0.93 10.54 1.87
N ASP A 224 -0.25 11.04 0.84
CA ASP A 224 1.21 11.12 0.80
C ASP A 224 1.63 12.45 0.16
N LEU A 225 2.46 13.22 0.86
CA LEU A 225 2.97 14.51 0.39
C LEU A 225 4.49 14.51 0.47
N PHE A 226 5.13 14.82 -0.65
CA PHE A 226 6.59 14.81 -0.72
C PHE A 226 7.15 15.83 -1.71
N PRO A 227 8.36 16.35 -1.47
CA PRO A 227 9.05 17.20 -2.43
C PRO A 227 9.54 16.39 -3.63
N LEU A 228 9.45 16.99 -4.81
CA LEU A 228 9.98 16.46 -6.06
C LEU A 228 10.49 17.62 -6.94
N GLY A 229 11.81 17.84 -6.93
CA GLY A 229 12.43 19.01 -7.53
C GLY A 229 12.05 20.30 -6.81
N ASP A 230 11.49 21.26 -7.53
CA ASP A 230 11.09 22.59 -7.04
C ASP A 230 9.63 22.66 -6.56
N ARG A 231 8.93 21.54 -6.58
CA ARG A 231 7.52 21.41 -6.21
C ARG A 231 7.27 20.23 -5.28
N HIS A 232 6.02 20.01 -4.94
CA HIS A 232 5.55 18.83 -4.23
C HIS A 232 4.62 18.01 -5.12
N VAL A 233 4.55 16.73 -4.82
CA VAL A 233 3.52 15.83 -5.31
C VAL A 233 2.67 15.41 -4.12
N PHE A 234 1.37 15.44 -4.31
CA PHE A 234 0.40 14.90 -3.38
C PHE A 234 -0.25 13.67 -4.00
N LEU A 235 -0.31 12.58 -3.25
CA LEU A 235 -1.04 11.36 -3.59
C LEU A 235 -2.16 11.17 -2.58
N GLY A 236 -3.21 10.49 -2.99
CA GLY A 236 -4.28 10.08 -2.11
C GLY A 236 -5.24 9.13 -2.81
N SER A 237 -6.11 8.54 -2.02
CA SER A 237 -7.11 7.58 -2.48
C SER A 237 -8.51 8.11 -2.14
N PRO A 238 -9.06 9.05 -2.94
CA PRO A 238 -10.39 9.59 -2.71
C PRO A 238 -11.48 8.52 -2.89
N MET A 239 -12.48 8.56 -2.03
CA MET A 239 -13.66 7.68 -2.06
C MET A 239 -14.87 8.42 -2.60
N GLY A 240 -15.72 7.70 -3.38
CA GLY A 240 -16.95 8.26 -3.95
C GLY A 240 -16.68 9.33 -5.01
N ILE A 241 -15.70 9.09 -5.90
CA ILE A 241 -15.44 9.98 -7.02
C ILE A 241 -16.56 9.83 -8.04
N MET A 242 -17.08 10.97 -8.51
CA MET A 242 -18.07 11.03 -9.57
C MET A 242 -17.44 11.57 -10.86
N GLU A 243 -17.49 10.81 -11.94
CA GLU A 243 -17.08 11.23 -13.29
C GLU A 243 -18.20 10.89 -14.28
N ASP A 244 -18.59 11.87 -15.11
CA ASP A 244 -19.67 11.73 -16.09
C ASP A 244 -20.99 11.17 -15.53
N GLY A 245 -21.28 11.48 -14.25
CA GLY A 245 -22.46 11.00 -13.56
C GLY A 245 -22.39 9.54 -13.08
N LEU A 246 -21.22 8.90 -13.18
CA LEU A 246 -20.95 7.56 -12.65
C LEU A 246 -20.05 7.65 -11.42
N GLU A 247 -20.38 6.87 -10.41
CA GLU A 247 -19.53 6.74 -9.23
C GLU A 247 -18.44 5.70 -9.49
N TYR A 248 -17.18 6.17 -9.39
CA TYR A 248 -16.00 5.30 -9.40
C TYR A 248 -15.55 5.04 -7.96
N SER A 249 -16.23 4.28 -7.20
CA SER A 249 -15.96 3.95 -5.81
C SER A 249 -14.70 4.62 -5.20
N ALA A 250 -13.57 3.96 -5.19
CA ALA A 250 -12.31 4.46 -4.63
C ALA A 250 -11.17 4.29 -5.64
N GLN A 251 -10.43 5.36 -5.91
CA GLN A 251 -9.35 5.40 -6.90
C GLN A 251 -8.11 6.10 -6.34
N ALA A 252 -6.91 5.67 -6.75
CA ALA A 252 -5.68 6.37 -6.45
C ALA A 252 -5.46 7.53 -7.41
N LYS A 253 -5.35 8.75 -6.89
CA LYS A 253 -5.08 9.98 -7.66
C LYS A 253 -3.81 10.68 -7.17
N CYS A 254 -3.27 11.54 -8.00
CA CYS A 254 -2.09 12.36 -7.68
C CYS A 254 -2.23 13.76 -8.25
N TRP A 255 -1.60 14.72 -7.58
CA TRP A 255 -1.66 16.14 -7.90
C TRP A 255 -0.28 16.76 -7.85
N LEU A 256 0.04 17.61 -8.82
CA LEU A 256 1.12 18.57 -8.65
C LEU A 256 0.70 19.60 -7.60
N ALA A 257 1.55 19.85 -6.64
CA ALA A 257 1.24 20.72 -5.51
C ALA A 257 2.39 21.67 -5.19
N LYS A 258 2.06 22.76 -4.53
CA LYS A 258 2.99 23.54 -3.71
C LYS A 258 2.64 23.31 -2.26
N TRP A 259 3.67 23.15 -1.46
CA TRP A 259 3.50 23.10 -0.02
C TRP A 259 4.66 23.82 0.68
N SER A 260 4.35 24.54 1.71
CA SER A 260 5.34 25.17 2.57
C SER A 260 4.71 25.33 3.95
N PRO A 261 5.37 24.87 5.01
CA PRO A 261 4.88 25.09 6.35
C PRO A 261 4.76 26.60 6.59
N LYS A 262 3.56 27.02 6.92
CA LYS A 262 3.22 28.43 7.24
C LYS A 262 2.96 28.57 8.73
N SER A 263 2.48 29.73 9.15
CA SER A 263 2.00 29.92 10.52
C SER A 263 0.90 28.92 10.86
N PRO A 264 0.79 28.49 12.12
CA PRO A 264 -0.27 27.57 12.55
C PRO A 264 -1.66 28.02 12.07
N GLY A 265 -2.48 27.07 11.67
CA GLY A 265 -3.80 27.33 11.11
C GLY A 265 -3.85 27.53 9.59
N ASN A 266 -2.69 27.50 8.92
CA ASN A 266 -2.64 27.55 7.46
C ASN A 266 -1.83 26.36 6.92
N SER A 267 -2.48 25.43 6.22
CA SER A 267 -1.83 24.23 5.67
C SER A 267 -0.65 24.52 4.76
N GLY A 268 -0.64 25.69 4.13
CA GLY A 268 0.37 26.04 3.14
C GLY A 268 0.34 25.20 1.88
N MET A 269 -0.69 24.38 1.71
CA MET A 269 -0.90 23.50 0.56
C MET A 269 -1.74 24.18 -0.52
N GLU A 270 -1.36 23.98 -1.76
CA GLU A 270 -2.06 24.44 -2.95
C GLU A 270 -1.94 23.35 -4.04
N LEU A 271 -3.04 22.86 -4.56
CA LEU A 271 -3.04 21.99 -5.75
C LEU A 271 -2.91 22.88 -6.99
N LEU A 272 -1.94 22.57 -7.84
CA LEU A 272 -1.59 23.40 -9.00
C LEU A 272 -2.47 23.09 -10.23
N ARG A 273 -3.02 21.89 -10.28
CA ARG A 273 -3.82 21.37 -11.39
C ARG A 273 -4.83 20.35 -10.87
N GLU A 274 -5.78 20.00 -11.73
CA GLU A 274 -6.66 18.84 -11.54
C GLU A 274 -5.83 17.56 -11.34
N GLY A 275 -6.35 16.66 -10.52
CA GLY A 275 -5.70 15.40 -10.22
C GLY A 275 -5.74 14.44 -11.40
N GLN A 276 -4.64 13.70 -11.58
CA GLN A 276 -4.56 12.60 -12.52
C GLN A 276 -4.64 11.26 -11.79
N TYR A 277 -5.09 10.21 -12.47
CA TYR A 277 -5.01 8.86 -11.93
C TYR A 277 -3.56 8.40 -11.84
N VAL A 278 -3.22 7.71 -10.74
CA VAL A 278 -1.91 7.07 -10.58
C VAL A 278 -1.73 5.91 -11.55
N ASP A 279 -2.83 5.24 -11.87
CA ASP A 279 -2.90 4.15 -12.85
C ASP A 279 -4.28 4.14 -13.50
N TYR A 280 -4.35 3.78 -14.78
CA TYR A 280 -5.63 3.67 -15.50
C TYR A 280 -6.31 2.30 -15.34
N GLY A 281 -5.66 1.36 -14.64
CA GLY A 281 -6.30 0.14 -14.18
C GLY A 281 -7.13 0.39 -12.93
N LEU A 282 -8.28 -0.25 -12.82
CA LEU A 282 -9.18 -0.09 -11.68
C LEU A 282 -8.69 -0.76 -10.39
N ASP A 283 -7.61 -1.53 -10.48
CA ASP A 283 -7.16 -2.40 -9.40
C ASP A 283 -6.14 -1.75 -8.48
N LEU A 284 -5.46 -0.68 -8.92
CA LEU A 284 -4.41 -0.03 -8.14
C LEU A 284 -5.01 0.93 -7.11
N TYR A 285 -4.62 0.75 -5.82
CA TYR A 285 -5.13 1.52 -4.70
C TYR A 285 -4.09 1.75 -3.61
N ALA A 286 -4.32 2.71 -2.73
CA ALA A 286 -3.52 3.00 -1.53
C ALA A 286 -2.01 3.17 -1.81
N PRO A 287 -1.59 4.03 -2.76
CA PRO A 287 -0.18 4.24 -3.05
C PRO A 287 0.53 4.85 -1.86
N GLN A 288 1.74 4.36 -1.59
CA GLN A 288 2.65 4.93 -0.60
C GLN A 288 4.03 5.11 -1.21
N THR A 289 4.75 6.18 -0.82
CA THR A 289 6.08 6.46 -1.36
C THR A 289 7.13 6.62 -0.29
N ASN A 290 8.38 6.33 -0.64
CA ASN A 290 9.56 6.76 0.11
C ASN A 290 10.77 6.86 -0.83
N LEU A 291 11.91 7.29 -0.30
CA LEU A 291 13.15 7.33 -1.05
C LEU A 291 13.79 5.93 -1.09
N ASP A 292 14.35 5.59 -2.25
CA ASP A 292 15.23 4.45 -2.36
C ASP A 292 16.66 4.81 -1.89
N ARG A 293 17.57 3.83 -1.89
CA ARG A 293 18.96 4.01 -1.48
C ARG A 293 19.75 5.03 -2.34
N GLU A 294 19.23 5.38 -3.51
CA GLU A 294 19.83 6.34 -4.43
C GLU A 294 19.12 7.70 -4.39
N GLY A 295 18.15 7.88 -3.48
CA GLY A 295 17.42 9.12 -3.29
C GLY A 295 16.30 9.36 -4.30
N ARG A 296 15.90 8.37 -5.09
CA ARG A 296 14.75 8.47 -5.97
C ARG A 296 13.47 8.23 -5.18
N ARG A 297 12.42 8.97 -5.50
CA ARG A 297 11.09 8.71 -4.92
C ARG A 297 10.48 7.47 -5.57
N VAL A 298 10.18 6.47 -4.76
CA VAL A 298 9.60 5.19 -5.22
C VAL A 298 8.21 5.01 -4.63
N MET A 299 7.25 4.63 -5.47
CA MET A 299 5.88 4.34 -5.12
C MET A 299 5.64 2.83 -5.18
N ILE A 300 4.93 2.32 -4.17
CA ILE A 300 4.33 0.99 -4.11
C ILE A 300 2.85 1.18 -3.80
N ALA A 301 1.99 0.33 -4.38
CA ALA A 301 0.55 0.38 -4.19
C ALA A 301 -0.03 -1.04 -4.15
N TRP A 302 -1.19 -1.17 -3.55
CA TRP A 302 -1.95 -2.41 -3.54
C TRP A 302 -2.61 -2.64 -4.90
N MET A 303 -2.53 -3.87 -5.39
CA MET A 303 -3.31 -4.35 -6.53
C MET A 303 -4.46 -5.21 -6.00
N ARG A 304 -5.66 -4.66 -6.08
CA ARG A 304 -6.89 -5.35 -5.70
C ARG A 304 -7.13 -6.54 -6.62
N MET A 305 -7.58 -7.63 -6.06
CA MET A 305 -7.92 -8.82 -6.81
C MET A 305 -9.43 -9.09 -6.68
N PRO A 306 -10.12 -9.46 -7.76
CA PRO A 306 -11.57 -9.66 -7.73
C PRO A 306 -11.98 -10.88 -6.89
N ARG A 307 -11.06 -11.81 -6.68
CA ARG A 307 -11.25 -13.02 -5.86
C ARG A 307 -9.92 -13.58 -5.38
N ALA A 308 -9.98 -14.35 -4.31
CA ALA A 308 -8.83 -15.08 -3.81
C ALA A 308 -8.35 -16.14 -4.82
N VAL A 309 -7.04 -16.35 -4.84
CA VAL A 309 -6.43 -17.50 -5.51
C VAL A 309 -6.53 -18.68 -4.55
N MET A 310 -7.21 -19.72 -5.01
CA MET A 310 -7.36 -20.96 -4.27
C MET A 310 -6.27 -21.94 -4.71
N PRO A 311 -5.73 -22.79 -3.81
CA PRO A 311 -4.84 -23.87 -4.19
C PRO A 311 -5.52 -24.81 -5.21
N GLU A 312 -4.75 -25.35 -6.15
CA GLU A 312 -5.26 -26.45 -6.97
C GLU A 312 -5.53 -27.64 -6.05
N GLU A 313 -6.72 -28.26 -6.22
CA GLU A 313 -7.03 -29.52 -5.53
C GLU A 313 -6.04 -30.57 -6.01
N GLN A 314 -5.06 -30.90 -5.17
CA GLN A 314 -4.18 -32.03 -5.44
C GLN A 314 -4.98 -33.32 -5.17
N PRO A 315 -4.91 -34.31 -6.06
CA PRO A 315 -5.49 -35.60 -5.76
C PRO A 315 -4.85 -36.14 -4.47
N GLU A 316 -5.68 -36.57 -3.55
CA GLU A 316 -5.23 -37.12 -2.26
C GLU A 316 -4.27 -38.27 -2.50
N ASN A 317 -2.99 -38.04 -2.45
CA ASN A 317 -2.00 -39.10 -2.29
C ASN A 317 -1.92 -39.45 -0.80
N GLU A 318 -2.50 -40.58 -0.45
CA GLU A 318 -2.43 -41.14 0.90
C GLU A 318 -0.95 -41.24 1.33
N GLY A 319 -0.50 -40.39 2.23
CA GLY A 319 0.74 -40.59 2.97
C GLY A 319 1.75 -39.46 3.06
N GLU A 320 1.59 -38.36 2.34
CA GLU A 320 2.44 -37.16 2.55
C GLU A 320 1.57 -35.97 2.93
N GLU A 321 1.73 -35.46 4.17
CA GLU A 321 1.24 -34.14 4.54
C GLU A 321 2.03 -33.07 3.72
N SER A 322 1.65 -32.86 2.48
CA SER A 322 2.08 -31.65 1.78
C SER A 322 1.41 -30.50 2.50
N ALA A 323 2.18 -29.57 3.05
CA ALA A 323 1.65 -28.30 3.51
C ALA A 323 0.99 -27.64 2.28
N GLY A 324 -0.33 -27.82 2.14
CA GLY A 324 -1.10 -27.31 1.02
C GLY A 324 -0.88 -25.80 0.88
N GLU A 325 -0.82 -25.27 -0.33
CA GLU A 325 -0.74 -23.84 -0.55
C GLU A 325 -1.93 -23.17 0.16
N ILE A 326 -1.65 -22.12 0.95
CA ILE A 326 -2.69 -21.37 1.65
C ILE A 326 -3.39 -20.44 0.63
N PRO A 327 -4.74 -20.40 0.60
CA PRO A 327 -5.46 -19.42 -0.22
C PRO A 327 -4.95 -18.01 0.04
N TRP A 328 -4.86 -17.17 -1.01
CA TRP A 328 -4.33 -15.83 -0.84
C TRP A 328 -5.08 -14.80 -1.70
N ASN A 329 -5.06 -13.53 -1.27
CA ASN A 329 -5.68 -12.42 -1.97
C ASN A 329 -4.87 -11.13 -1.75
N GLY A 330 -4.70 -10.37 -2.82
CA GLY A 330 -3.95 -9.11 -2.84
C GLY A 330 -2.46 -9.29 -3.13
N MET A 331 -1.91 -8.33 -3.85
CA MET A 331 -0.48 -8.22 -4.14
C MET A 331 -0.07 -6.75 -4.27
N MET A 332 1.23 -6.47 -4.22
CA MET A 332 1.77 -5.14 -4.47
C MET A 332 2.08 -4.94 -5.96
N CYS A 333 1.90 -3.73 -6.47
CA CYS A 333 2.37 -3.38 -7.80
C CYS A 333 3.91 -3.43 -7.87
N LEU A 334 4.45 -3.48 -9.08
CA LEU A 334 5.90 -3.29 -9.25
C LEU A 334 6.29 -1.91 -8.72
N PRO A 335 7.43 -1.79 -8.00
CA PRO A 335 7.95 -0.51 -7.56
C PRO A 335 8.13 0.46 -8.74
N ARG A 336 7.65 1.68 -8.58
CA ARG A 336 7.68 2.72 -9.63
C ARG A 336 8.41 3.95 -9.14
N VAL A 337 9.38 4.41 -9.91
CA VAL A 337 10.02 5.72 -9.69
C VAL A 337 9.03 6.81 -10.06
N VAL A 338 8.86 7.78 -9.17
CA VAL A 338 7.99 8.94 -9.40
C VAL A 338 8.82 10.06 -10.01
N GLU A 339 8.39 10.57 -11.15
CA GLU A 339 8.95 11.72 -11.84
C GLU A 339 7.85 12.72 -12.14
N ALA A 340 8.18 13.97 -12.35
CA ALA A 340 7.22 14.98 -12.78
C ALA A 340 7.86 16.01 -13.71
N ASP A 341 7.06 16.52 -14.63
CA ASP A 341 7.33 17.76 -15.38
C ASP A 341 6.33 18.86 -14.96
N ASP A 342 6.22 19.92 -15.74
CA ASP A 342 5.33 21.03 -15.43
C ASP A 342 3.83 20.68 -15.51
N ASN A 343 3.51 19.56 -16.14
CA ASN A 343 2.13 19.20 -16.46
C ASN A 343 1.69 17.86 -15.90
N HIS A 344 2.63 16.90 -15.74
CA HIS A 344 2.30 15.51 -15.45
C HIS A 344 3.21 14.91 -14.40
N ILE A 345 2.68 13.92 -13.69
CA ILE A 345 3.39 13.02 -12.81
C ILE A 345 3.47 11.66 -13.50
N PHE A 346 4.67 11.10 -13.54
CA PHE A 346 4.97 9.82 -14.20
C PHE A 346 5.37 8.78 -13.17
N PHE A 347 4.93 7.54 -13.38
CA PHE A 347 5.25 6.38 -12.56
C PHE A 347 5.97 5.34 -13.41
N ARG A 348 7.29 5.36 -13.39
CA ARG A 348 8.13 4.48 -14.23
C ARG A 348 8.55 3.25 -13.45
N VAL A 349 8.56 2.09 -14.12
CA VAL A 349 9.08 0.86 -13.52
C VAL A 349 10.49 1.11 -12.97
N HIS A 350 10.73 0.66 -11.73
CA HIS A 350 12.02 0.86 -11.07
C HIS A 350 13.14 0.14 -11.82
N PRO A 351 14.35 0.73 -11.98
CA PRO A 351 15.46 0.13 -12.73
C PRO A 351 15.89 -1.25 -12.24
N GLU A 352 15.79 -1.52 -10.93
CA GLU A 352 16.09 -2.86 -10.41
C GLU A 352 15.11 -3.90 -10.96
N THR A 353 13.83 -3.56 -11.07
CA THR A 353 12.83 -4.43 -11.68
C THR A 353 13.11 -4.64 -13.17
N GLU A 354 13.54 -3.60 -13.88
CA GLU A 354 13.87 -3.70 -15.32
C GLU A 354 14.96 -4.73 -15.63
N LYS A 355 15.90 -4.95 -14.73
CA LYS A 355 16.99 -5.95 -14.89
C LYS A 355 16.45 -7.39 -14.96
N HIS A 356 15.24 -7.65 -14.48
CA HIS A 356 14.61 -8.97 -14.54
C HIS A 356 13.87 -9.26 -15.85
N PHE A 357 13.72 -8.25 -16.72
CA PHE A 357 13.15 -8.46 -18.05
C PHE A 357 14.23 -8.87 -19.04
N ALA A 358 14.10 -10.07 -19.61
CA ALA A 358 14.97 -10.50 -20.70
C ALA A 358 14.64 -9.74 -21.99
N PRO A 359 15.64 -9.34 -22.79
CA PRO A 359 15.39 -8.86 -24.14
C PRO A 359 14.65 -9.95 -24.93
N ALA A 360 13.43 -9.69 -25.36
CA ALA A 360 12.74 -10.58 -26.29
C ALA A 360 12.90 -10.02 -27.70
N ALA A 361 13.18 -10.89 -28.70
CA ALA A 361 13.05 -10.50 -30.09
C ALA A 361 11.57 -10.19 -30.34
N VAL A 362 11.27 -8.93 -30.61
CA VAL A 362 9.93 -8.51 -31.03
C VAL A 362 9.79 -8.98 -32.48
N PRO A 363 8.77 -9.75 -32.84
CA PRO A 363 8.50 -10.05 -34.24
C PRO A 363 8.25 -8.72 -34.96
N GLU A 364 9.04 -8.40 -35.98
CA GLU A 364 8.74 -7.30 -36.87
C GLU A 364 7.41 -7.60 -37.61
N GLY A 365 6.40 -6.80 -37.36
CA GLY A 365 5.10 -6.89 -38.01
C GLY A 365 4.36 -5.58 -37.94
N GLU A 366 4.02 -5.05 -39.10
CA GLU A 366 3.05 -3.96 -39.20
C GLU A 366 1.66 -4.49 -38.85
N GLY A 367 1.14 -4.13 -37.68
CA GLY A 367 -0.23 -4.49 -37.34
C GLY A 367 -0.64 -4.15 -35.91
N LYS A 368 -1.82 -3.60 -35.76
CA LYS A 368 -2.44 -3.20 -34.50
C LYS A 368 -2.89 -4.37 -33.60
N ARG A 369 -2.46 -5.60 -33.86
CA ARG A 369 -2.88 -6.79 -33.10
C ARG A 369 -1.72 -7.75 -32.89
N PHE A 370 -1.27 -7.87 -31.65
CA PHE A 370 -0.38 -8.95 -31.23
C PHE A 370 -1.23 -10.13 -30.74
N THR A 371 -1.01 -11.32 -31.28
CA THR A 371 -1.64 -12.54 -30.76
C THR A 371 -0.66 -13.26 -29.84
N THR A 372 -1.12 -13.65 -28.66
CA THR A 372 -0.34 -14.32 -27.61
C THR A 372 0.28 -15.67 -28.00
N LYS A 373 0.02 -16.19 -29.22
CA LYS A 373 0.56 -17.46 -29.72
C LYS A 373 2.08 -17.53 -29.83
N HIS A 374 2.77 -16.39 -29.87
CA HIS A 374 4.23 -16.32 -30.04
C HIS A 374 5.00 -16.13 -28.72
N PHE A 375 4.31 -15.91 -27.61
CA PHE A 375 4.93 -15.71 -26.30
C PHE A 375 4.91 -17.02 -25.50
N GLN A 376 5.86 -17.90 -25.80
CA GLN A 376 6.06 -19.09 -24.97
C GLN A 376 7.05 -18.76 -23.84
N LYS A 377 6.56 -18.67 -22.62
CA LYS A 377 7.31 -18.63 -21.36
C LYS A 377 8.34 -17.49 -21.20
N GLY A 378 7.94 -16.40 -20.58
CA GLY A 378 8.84 -15.31 -20.19
C GLY A 378 8.08 -14.17 -19.53
N ILE A 379 8.80 -13.27 -18.90
CA ILE A 379 8.28 -11.98 -18.44
C ILE A 379 8.51 -11.00 -19.59
N PHE A 380 7.44 -10.36 -20.07
CA PHE A 380 7.51 -9.45 -21.21
C PHE A 380 7.19 -8.02 -20.79
N ARG A 381 7.97 -7.07 -21.29
CA ARG A 381 7.66 -5.65 -21.26
C ARG A 381 7.38 -5.19 -22.68
N THR A 382 6.22 -4.59 -22.91
CA THR A 382 5.91 -3.91 -24.18
C THR A 382 6.05 -2.41 -23.98
N LYS A 383 6.87 -1.75 -24.78
CA LYS A 383 6.90 -0.29 -24.86
C LYS A 383 6.04 0.10 -26.05
N ALA A 384 4.80 0.53 -25.79
CA ALA A 384 3.96 1.14 -26.80
C ALA A 384 4.25 2.65 -26.85
N LEU A 385 4.52 3.18 -28.04
CA LEU A 385 4.40 4.60 -28.31
C LEU A 385 2.93 4.83 -28.74
N LEU A 386 2.19 5.50 -27.86
CA LEU A 386 0.86 5.99 -28.17
C LEU A 386 0.96 7.30 -28.93
#